data_6f933a7df5d82bf93f0f86a99181fa6e
#
_entry.id   6f933a7df5d82bf93f0f86a99181fa6e
#
_cell.length_a   1.000
_cell.length_b   1.000
_cell.length_c   1.000
_cell.angle_alpha   90.00
_cell.angle_beta   90.00
_cell.angle_gamma   90.00
#
_symmetry.space_group_name_H-M   'P 1'
#
loop_
_entity.id
_entity.type
_entity.pdbx_description
1 polymer ?
#
loop_
_entity_poly.entity_id
_entity_poly.type
_entity_poly.pdbx_seq_one_letter_code
_entity_poly.pdbx_strand_id
1 'polypeptide(L)'
;MSTYTIAHEQDTARIAEAIAPALRGGLVVGLSGDLGAGKTTFVRYLIAAAGGDTRAVSSPTYTLQHEYPLPNGLTVEHWDLYRLTVLPMELEESPSSKTVRLIEWPEKCPEILPYLSCHLRFSHIEEEGEGARRVLELSGDTGRELTSRLETYKGTA
;
A
#
# COMPACT_ATOMS: atom_id res chain seq x y z
N MET A 1 14.41 -6.45 -3.96
CA MET A 1 13.60 -6.26 -2.72
C MET A 1 14.31 -5.28 -1.83
N SER A 2 13.60 -4.29 -1.34
CA SER A 2 14.15 -3.27 -0.44
C SER A 2 13.42 -3.28 0.89
N THR A 3 14.15 -3.03 1.96
CA THR A 3 13.63 -3.10 3.33
C THR A 3 13.84 -1.77 4.05
N TYR A 4 12.80 -1.30 4.70
CA TYR A 4 12.78 -0.03 5.44
C TYR A 4 12.27 -0.25 6.85
N THR A 5 12.94 0.34 7.84
CA THR A 5 12.52 0.27 9.25
C THR A 5 11.52 1.39 9.53
N ILE A 6 10.41 1.03 10.16
CA ILE A 6 9.40 1.97 10.63
C ILE A 6 9.47 1.99 12.16
N ALA A 7 10.17 2.98 12.70
CA ALA A 7 10.31 3.16 14.14
C ALA A 7 9.11 3.93 14.73
N HIS A 8 8.57 4.87 13.96
CA HIS A 8 7.47 5.74 14.37
C HIS A 8 6.43 5.85 13.26
N GLU A 9 5.20 6.24 13.60
CA GLU A 9 4.14 6.45 12.62
C GLU A 9 4.52 7.50 11.58
N GLN A 10 5.34 8.48 11.94
CA GLN A 10 5.86 9.48 11.00
C GLN A 10 6.70 8.87 9.88
N ASP A 11 7.39 7.75 10.14
CA ASP A 11 8.14 7.05 9.09
C ASP A 11 7.21 6.49 8.03
N THR A 12 6.04 5.99 8.44
CA THR A 12 4.99 5.56 7.51
C THR A 12 4.50 6.72 6.67
N ALA A 13 4.26 7.88 7.29
CA ALA A 13 3.85 9.09 6.58
C ALA A 13 4.87 9.51 5.53
N ARG A 14 6.14 9.48 5.87
CA ARG A 14 7.25 9.85 4.97
C ARG A 14 7.39 8.90 3.80
N ILE A 15 7.24 7.60 4.05
CA ILE A 15 7.25 6.60 2.99
C ILE A 15 6.08 6.84 2.02
N ALA A 16 4.89 7.11 2.55
CA ALA A 16 3.72 7.44 1.74
C ALA A 16 3.93 8.71 0.91
N GLU A 17 4.52 9.75 1.49
CA GLU A 17 4.86 10.99 0.79
C GLU A 17 5.84 10.76 -0.36
N ALA A 18 6.82 9.88 -0.16
CA ALA A 18 7.79 9.55 -1.21
C ALA A 18 7.15 8.73 -2.35
N ILE A 19 6.17 7.90 -2.05
CA ILE A 19 5.47 7.04 -3.02
C ILE A 19 4.37 7.79 -3.77
N ALA A 20 3.66 8.72 -3.13
CA ALA A 20 2.50 9.39 -3.72
C ALA A 20 2.75 9.99 -5.12
N PRO A 21 3.89 10.66 -5.40
CA PRO A 21 4.15 11.18 -6.75
C PRO A 21 4.30 10.12 -7.84
N ALA A 22 4.54 8.87 -7.47
CA ALA A 22 4.66 7.76 -8.41
C ALA A 22 3.32 7.11 -8.74
N LEU A 23 2.24 7.50 -8.07
CA LEU A 23 0.92 6.96 -8.34
C LEU A 23 0.47 7.35 -9.76
N ARG A 24 0.10 6.34 -10.53
CA ARG A 24 -0.42 6.52 -11.88
C ARG A 24 -1.53 5.51 -12.15
N GLY A 25 -2.42 5.82 -13.08
CA GLY A 25 -3.47 4.89 -13.47
C GLY A 25 -2.91 3.59 -14.01
N GLY A 26 -3.57 2.50 -13.67
CA GLY A 26 -3.16 1.15 -14.03
C GLY A 26 -2.31 0.43 -12.98
N LEU A 27 -1.81 1.12 -11.96
CA LEU A 27 -1.05 0.47 -10.88
C LEU A 27 -1.93 -0.44 -10.04
N VAL A 28 -1.39 -1.61 -9.71
CA VAL A 28 -1.97 -2.56 -8.75
C VAL A 28 -0.96 -2.81 -7.64
N VAL A 29 -1.26 -2.35 -6.44
CA VAL A 29 -0.36 -2.41 -5.28
C VAL A 29 -0.93 -3.37 -4.25
N GLY A 30 -0.18 -4.40 -3.91
CA GLY A 30 -0.53 -5.31 -2.82
C GLY A 30 -0.03 -4.79 -1.48
N LEU A 31 -0.86 -4.91 -0.45
CA LEU A 31 -0.54 -4.53 0.93
C LEU A 31 -0.74 -5.75 1.82
N SER A 32 0.34 -6.33 2.28
CA SER A 32 0.34 -7.51 3.15
C SER A 32 0.86 -7.18 4.54
N GLY A 33 0.43 -7.92 5.51
CA GLY A 33 0.86 -7.79 6.90
C GLY A 33 -0.25 -8.17 7.86
N ASP A 34 0.10 -8.55 9.07
CA ASP A 34 -0.86 -8.94 10.09
C ASP A 34 -1.82 -7.82 10.45
N LEU A 35 -2.92 -8.17 11.12
CA LEU A 35 -3.85 -7.19 11.67
C LEU A 35 -3.10 -6.20 12.58
N GLY A 36 -3.32 -4.89 12.35
CA GLY A 36 -2.62 -3.85 13.09
C GLY A 36 -1.19 -3.58 12.65
N ALA A 37 -0.71 -4.17 11.54
CA ALA A 37 0.65 -3.94 11.04
C ALA A 37 0.84 -2.56 10.40
N GLY A 38 -0.26 -1.82 10.12
CA GLY A 38 -0.18 -0.45 9.61
C GLY A 38 -0.63 -0.27 8.17
N LYS A 39 -1.25 -1.27 7.55
CA LYS A 39 -1.72 -1.20 6.15
C LYS A 39 -2.70 -0.05 5.92
N THR A 40 -3.76 0.04 6.71
CA THR A 40 -4.77 1.10 6.59
C THR A 40 -4.19 2.48 6.94
N THR A 41 -3.31 2.53 7.93
CA THR A 41 -2.59 3.76 8.30
C THR A 41 -1.74 4.26 7.13
N PHE A 42 -1.03 3.36 6.45
CA PHE A 42 -0.28 3.70 5.25
C PHE A 42 -1.18 4.27 4.15
N VAL A 43 -2.33 3.64 3.89
CA VAL A 43 -3.30 4.13 2.90
C VAL A 43 -3.75 5.55 3.25
N ARG A 44 -4.04 5.81 4.52
CA ARG A 44 -4.45 7.16 4.96
C ARG A 44 -3.39 8.21 4.65
N TYR A 45 -2.13 7.94 4.97
CA TYR A 45 -1.03 8.85 4.66
C TYR A 45 -0.80 9.00 3.16
N LEU A 46 -0.97 7.93 2.39
CA LEU A 46 -0.85 7.98 0.94
C LEU A 46 -1.93 8.87 0.32
N ILE A 47 -3.17 8.73 0.74
CA ILE A 47 -4.28 9.56 0.28
C ILE A 47 -4.04 11.02 0.68
N ALA A 48 -3.58 11.29 1.91
CA ALA A 48 -3.23 12.64 2.35
C ALA A 48 -2.14 13.25 1.49
N ALA A 49 -1.06 12.51 1.23
CA ALA A 49 0.07 12.98 0.42
C ALA A 49 -0.35 13.24 -1.04
N ALA A 50 -1.32 12.51 -1.55
CA ALA A 50 -1.88 12.70 -2.89
C ALA A 50 -2.97 13.79 -2.94
N GLY A 51 -3.29 14.43 -1.82
CA GLY A 51 -4.27 15.52 -1.75
C GLY A 51 -5.72 15.11 -1.60
N GLY A 52 -5.99 13.83 -1.33
CA GLY A 52 -7.35 13.31 -1.15
C GLY A 52 -7.91 13.53 0.26
N ASP A 53 -9.18 13.20 0.45
CA ASP A 53 -9.89 13.33 1.71
C ASP A 53 -9.62 12.12 2.62
N THR A 54 -8.84 12.34 3.67
CA THR A 54 -8.48 11.27 4.62
C THR A 54 -9.60 10.83 5.53
N ARG A 55 -10.68 11.61 5.66
CA ARG A 55 -11.82 11.26 6.50
C ARG A 55 -12.57 10.05 5.99
N ALA A 56 -12.48 9.77 4.68
CA ALA A 56 -13.11 8.61 4.06
C ALA A 56 -12.28 7.33 4.23
N VAL A 57 -11.00 7.43 4.63
CA VAL A 57 -10.12 6.26 4.71
C VAL A 57 -10.41 5.43 5.95
N SER A 58 -10.84 4.21 5.70
CA SER A 58 -11.03 3.18 6.72
C SER A 58 -10.74 1.81 6.10
N SER A 59 -10.48 0.80 6.94
CA SER A 59 -10.30 -0.56 6.42
C SER A 59 -11.58 -1.05 5.75
N PRO A 60 -11.54 -1.52 4.48
CA PRO A 60 -12.70 -2.05 3.79
C PRO A 60 -13.02 -3.50 4.16
N THR A 61 -12.67 -3.95 5.37
CA THR A 61 -12.85 -5.33 5.82
C THR A 61 -14.31 -5.79 5.74
N TYR A 62 -15.26 -4.90 6.01
CA TYR A 62 -16.68 -5.21 5.98
C TYR A 62 -17.38 -4.87 4.67
N THR A 63 -16.86 -3.88 3.93
CA THR A 63 -17.47 -3.37 2.70
C THR A 63 -16.78 -3.89 1.44
N LEU A 64 -15.64 -4.59 1.59
CA LEU A 64 -14.81 -5.16 0.54
C LEU A 64 -14.02 -4.13 -0.28
N GLN A 65 -14.61 -2.99 -0.64
CA GLN A 65 -14.00 -1.96 -1.46
C GLN A 65 -14.43 -0.57 -1.01
N HIS A 66 -13.47 0.36 -1.01
CA HIS A 66 -13.72 1.81 -0.93
C HIS A 66 -13.08 2.50 -2.13
N GLU A 67 -13.59 3.65 -2.51
CA GLU A 67 -13.02 4.49 -3.55
C GLU A 67 -12.70 5.88 -3.01
N TYR A 68 -11.51 6.39 -3.34
CA TYR A 68 -11.06 7.72 -2.93
C TYR A 68 -10.68 8.53 -4.17
N PRO A 69 -11.47 9.54 -4.55
CA PRO A 69 -11.08 10.43 -5.65
C PRO A 69 -9.91 11.33 -5.24
N LEU A 70 -8.98 11.53 -6.17
CA LEU A 70 -7.84 12.42 -5.99
C LEU A 70 -8.00 13.68 -6.84
N PRO A 71 -7.39 14.83 -6.41
CA PRO A 71 -7.49 16.09 -7.15
C PRO A 71 -6.95 16.05 -8.57
N ASN A 72 -5.98 15.15 -8.85
CA ASN A 72 -5.36 15.00 -10.17
C ASN A 72 -6.20 14.18 -11.17
N GLY A 73 -7.42 13.80 -10.81
CA GLY A 73 -8.32 13.00 -11.65
C GLY A 73 -8.17 11.49 -11.48
N LEU A 74 -7.20 11.01 -10.72
CA LEU A 74 -7.09 9.60 -10.37
C LEU A 74 -8.12 9.22 -9.31
N THR A 75 -8.56 7.97 -9.33
CA THR A 75 -9.35 7.36 -8.25
C THR A 75 -8.54 6.21 -7.66
N VAL A 76 -8.44 6.16 -6.35
CA VAL A 76 -7.84 5.03 -5.65
C VAL A 76 -8.95 4.05 -5.27
N GLU A 77 -8.86 2.82 -5.77
CA GLU A 77 -9.67 1.70 -5.29
C GLU A 77 -8.91 1.03 -4.14
N HIS A 78 -9.57 0.87 -3.01
CA HIS A 78 -9.02 0.23 -1.82
C HIS A 78 -9.82 -1.04 -1.52
N TRP A 79 -9.17 -2.20 -1.72
CA TRP A 79 -9.77 -3.52 -1.55
C TRP A 79 -9.22 -4.23 -0.33
N ASP A 80 -10.04 -5.08 0.30
CA ASP A 80 -9.62 -5.98 1.38
C ASP A 80 -10.12 -7.39 1.07
N LEU A 81 -9.20 -8.32 0.87
CA LEU A 81 -9.51 -9.71 0.51
C LEU A 81 -9.49 -10.66 1.70
N TYR A 82 -9.34 -10.15 2.92
CA TYR A 82 -9.15 -10.98 4.12
C TYR A 82 -10.20 -12.09 4.29
N ARG A 83 -11.47 -11.80 3.99
CA ARG A 83 -12.60 -12.71 4.15
C ARG A 83 -12.93 -13.52 2.91
N LEU A 84 -12.17 -13.33 1.83
CA LEU A 84 -12.47 -13.96 0.55
C LEU A 84 -11.65 -15.23 0.36
N THR A 85 -12.24 -16.18 -0.40
CA THR A 85 -11.57 -17.37 -0.88
C THR A 85 -11.55 -17.43 -2.41
N VAL A 86 -12.35 -16.58 -3.06
CA VAL A 86 -12.46 -16.46 -4.51
C VAL A 86 -12.21 -15.02 -4.91
N LEU A 87 -11.38 -14.82 -5.93
CA LEU A 87 -11.07 -13.50 -6.45
C LEU A 87 -12.32 -12.85 -7.04
N PRO A 88 -12.68 -11.62 -6.62
CA PRO A 88 -13.76 -10.85 -7.26
C PRO A 88 -13.51 -10.65 -8.75
N MET A 89 -14.56 -10.75 -9.56
CA MET A 89 -14.47 -10.59 -11.02
C MET A 89 -13.86 -9.23 -11.41
N GLU A 90 -14.16 -8.19 -10.66
CA GLU A 90 -13.63 -6.84 -10.89
C GLU A 90 -12.10 -6.78 -10.83
N LEU A 91 -11.49 -7.68 -10.07
CA LEU A 91 -10.03 -7.76 -9.94
C LEU A 91 -9.37 -8.63 -10.99
N GLU A 92 -10.14 -9.37 -11.79
CA GLU A 92 -9.61 -10.15 -12.91
C GLU A 92 -9.20 -9.25 -14.09
N GLU A 93 -9.75 -8.06 -14.17
CA GLU A 93 -9.43 -7.07 -15.19
C GLU A 93 -8.43 -6.04 -14.64
N SER A 94 -7.57 -5.53 -15.52
CA SER A 94 -6.66 -4.43 -15.17
C SER A 94 -7.46 -3.17 -14.80
N PRO A 95 -7.00 -2.37 -13.84
CA PRO A 95 -7.64 -1.10 -13.55
C PRO A 95 -7.57 -0.16 -14.76
N SER A 96 -8.51 0.78 -14.84
CA SER A 96 -8.50 1.79 -15.89
C SER A 96 -7.26 2.68 -15.80
N SER A 97 -6.99 3.44 -16.86
CA SER A 97 -5.89 4.40 -16.90
C SER A 97 -6.02 5.56 -15.91
N LYS A 98 -7.16 5.66 -15.20
CA LYS A 98 -7.43 6.67 -14.17
C LYS A 98 -7.56 6.08 -12.76
N THR A 99 -7.29 4.78 -12.62
CA THR A 99 -7.49 4.06 -11.36
C THR A 99 -6.18 3.48 -10.85
N VAL A 100 -5.89 3.75 -9.58
CA VAL A 100 -4.85 3.07 -8.80
C VAL A 100 -5.55 2.08 -7.89
N ARG A 101 -5.13 0.83 -7.92
CA ARG A 101 -5.77 -0.23 -7.14
C ARG A 101 -4.85 -0.64 -5.99
N LEU A 102 -5.32 -0.48 -4.76
CA LEU A 102 -4.64 -0.94 -3.54
C LEU A 102 -5.39 -2.15 -2.99
N ILE A 103 -4.69 -3.26 -2.75
CA ILE A 103 -5.30 -4.51 -2.33
C ILE A 103 -4.66 -4.97 -1.02
N GLU A 104 -5.41 -4.90 0.08
CA GLU A 104 -5.02 -5.50 1.35
C GLU A 104 -5.29 -7.01 1.30
N TRP A 105 -4.38 -7.79 1.88
CA TRP A 105 -4.46 -9.26 1.94
C TRP A 105 -4.51 -9.93 0.56
N PRO A 106 -3.64 -9.55 -0.40
CA PRO A 106 -3.65 -10.17 -1.72
C PRO A 106 -3.40 -11.67 -1.68
N GLU A 107 -2.67 -12.16 -0.68
CA GLU A 107 -2.36 -13.58 -0.48
C GLU A 107 -3.59 -14.44 -0.19
N LYS A 108 -4.73 -13.85 0.18
CA LYS A 108 -5.99 -14.59 0.35
C LYS A 108 -6.59 -15.08 -0.97
N CYS A 109 -6.26 -14.38 -2.05
CA CYS A 109 -6.64 -14.76 -3.41
C CYS A 109 -5.36 -14.78 -4.27
N PRO A 110 -4.55 -15.86 -4.19
CA PRO A 110 -3.21 -15.89 -4.80
C PRO A 110 -3.19 -15.62 -6.31
N GLU A 111 -4.30 -15.77 -7.00
CA GLU A 111 -4.43 -15.48 -8.43
C GLU A 111 -4.10 -14.03 -8.77
N ILE A 112 -4.22 -13.10 -7.79
CA ILE A 112 -3.91 -11.69 -8.01
C ILE A 112 -2.40 -11.40 -7.95
N LEU A 113 -1.62 -12.24 -7.27
CA LEU A 113 -0.21 -11.97 -7.02
C LEU A 113 0.62 -11.70 -8.27
N PRO A 114 0.45 -12.44 -9.40
CA PRO A 114 1.21 -12.15 -10.62
C PRO A 114 0.89 -10.79 -11.26
N TYR A 115 -0.25 -10.19 -10.92
CA TYR A 115 -0.72 -8.93 -11.50
C TYR A 115 -0.33 -7.72 -10.67
N LEU A 116 0.32 -7.90 -9.51
CA LEU A 116 0.76 -6.79 -8.68
C LEU A 116 1.92 -6.06 -9.36
N SER A 117 1.77 -4.75 -9.54
CA SER A 117 2.86 -3.87 -10.00
C SER A 117 3.92 -3.70 -8.92
N CYS A 118 3.49 -3.76 -7.66
CA CYS A 118 4.31 -3.56 -6.49
C CYS A 118 3.67 -4.28 -5.31
N HIS A 119 4.49 -4.82 -4.41
CA HIS A 119 4.02 -5.48 -3.20
C HIS A 119 4.72 -4.88 -1.97
N LEU A 120 3.93 -4.32 -1.07
CA LEU A 120 4.36 -3.75 0.19
C LEU A 120 3.99 -4.72 1.32
N ARG A 121 4.99 -5.20 2.04
CA ARG A 121 4.79 -6.12 3.17
C ARG A 121 5.19 -5.43 4.46
N PHE A 122 4.23 -5.31 5.36
CA PHE A 122 4.43 -4.76 6.70
C PHE A 122 4.60 -5.92 7.68
N SER A 123 5.68 -5.94 8.42
CA SER A 123 5.93 -6.97 9.43
C SER A 123 6.41 -6.36 10.74
N HIS A 124 6.23 -7.12 11.82
CA HIS A 124 6.82 -6.80 13.12
C HIS A 124 8.00 -7.72 13.34
N ILE A 125 9.13 -7.14 13.71
CA ILE A 125 10.31 -7.88 14.16
C ILE A 125 10.48 -7.58 15.63
N GLU A 126 10.46 -8.63 16.46
CA GLU A 126 10.83 -8.53 17.86
C GLU A 126 12.33 -8.83 17.99
N GLU A 127 13.09 -7.83 18.42
CA GLU A 127 14.50 -8.00 18.76
C GLU A 127 14.65 -8.00 20.28
N GLU A 128 15.44 -8.95 20.82
CA GLU A 128 15.75 -8.99 22.24
C GLU A 128 16.39 -7.67 22.70
N GLY A 129 15.73 -6.98 23.64
CA GLY A 129 16.24 -5.78 24.28
C GLY A 129 15.92 -4.44 23.62
N GLU A 130 15.35 -4.41 22.41
CA GLU A 130 15.05 -3.15 21.70
C GLU A 130 13.57 -2.89 21.41
N GLY A 131 12.69 -3.81 21.79
CA GLY A 131 11.26 -3.71 21.52
C GLY A 131 10.88 -4.13 20.09
N ALA A 132 9.59 -4.04 19.78
CA ALA A 132 9.07 -4.42 18.47
C ALA A 132 9.38 -3.33 17.43
N ARG A 133 10.02 -3.72 16.33
CA ARG A 133 10.21 -2.85 15.16
C ARG A 133 9.27 -3.27 14.06
N ARG A 134 8.72 -2.30 13.36
CA ARG A 134 7.99 -2.54 12.11
C ARG A 134 8.95 -2.46 10.95
N VAL A 135 8.77 -3.32 9.98
CA VAL A 135 9.58 -3.35 8.77
C VAL A 135 8.67 -3.35 7.57
N LEU A 136 9.01 -2.53 6.59
CA LEU A 136 8.37 -2.52 5.28
C LEU A 136 9.31 -3.14 4.26
N GLU A 137 8.85 -4.18 3.58
CA GLU A 137 9.52 -4.77 2.44
C GLU A 137 8.80 -4.36 1.15
N LEU A 138 9.58 -3.94 0.16
CA LEU A 138 9.08 -3.47 -1.13
C LEU A 138 9.62 -4.35 -2.26
N SER A 139 8.73 -4.89 -3.09
CA SER A 139 9.11 -5.73 -4.23
C SER A 139 8.18 -5.47 -5.44
N GLY A 140 8.53 -6.04 -6.61
CA GLY A 140 7.79 -5.90 -7.86
C GLY A 140 8.47 -4.98 -8.87
N ASP A 141 7.95 -4.92 -10.09
CA ASP A 141 8.55 -4.15 -11.18
C ASP A 141 8.55 -2.65 -10.90
N THR A 142 7.45 -2.11 -10.42
CA THR A 142 7.35 -0.71 -9.98
C THR A 142 8.09 -0.48 -8.67
N GLY A 143 8.39 -1.53 -7.92
CA GLY A 143 9.14 -1.46 -6.68
C GLY A 143 10.50 -0.80 -6.82
N ARG A 144 11.19 -0.95 -7.96
CA ARG A 144 12.49 -0.31 -8.22
C ARG A 144 12.37 1.21 -8.29
N GLU A 145 11.35 1.72 -8.96
CA GLU A 145 11.08 3.16 -9.02
C GLU A 145 10.80 3.71 -7.63
N LEU A 146 9.98 3.02 -6.86
CA LEU A 146 9.63 3.41 -5.50
C LEU A 146 10.84 3.34 -4.57
N THR A 147 11.67 2.30 -4.71
CA THR A 147 12.93 2.17 -3.97
C THR A 147 13.85 3.36 -4.24
N SER A 148 14.02 3.74 -5.50
CA SER A 148 14.85 4.90 -5.88
C SER A 148 14.35 6.18 -5.22
N ARG A 149 13.04 6.41 -5.17
CA ARG A 149 12.44 7.57 -4.48
C ARG A 149 12.70 7.56 -2.97
N LEU A 150 12.60 6.39 -2.35
CA LEU A 150 12.84 6.22 -0.93
C LEU A 150 14.32 6.38 -0.55
N GLU A 151 15.23 5.97 -1.41
CA GLU A 151 16.68 6.16 -1.20
C GLU A 151 17.06 7.64 -1.22
N THR A 152 16.49 8.42 -2.12
CA THR A 152 16.67 9.88 -2.16
C THR A 152 16.20 10.48 -0.83
N TYR A 153 15.17 9.93 -0.25
CA TYR A 153 14.63 10.37 1.04
C TYR A 153 15.60 10.08 2.21
N LYS A 154 16.26 8.91 2.23
CA LYS A 154 17.22 8.54 3.28
C LYS A 154 18.42 9.51 3.35
N GLY A 155 18.73 10.19 2.27
CA GLY A 155 19.82 11.16 2.20
C GLY A 155 19.51 12.52 2.80
N THR A 156 18.26 12.77 3.21
CA THR A 156 17.82 14.05 3.78
C THR A 156 17.48 13.99 5.28
N ALA A 157 17.68 12.83 5.86
CA ALA A 157 17.44 12.64 7.29
C ALA A 157 18.64 13.07 8.15
#